data_1b80e02e71a1a033a93babdf0ea7324a
#
_entry.id   1b80e02e71a1a033a93babdf0ea7324a
#
_cell.length_a   1.000
_cell.length_b   1.000
_cell.length_c   1.000
_cell.angle_alpha   90.00
_cell.angle_beta   90.00
_cell.angle_gamma   90.00
#
_symmetry.space_group_name_H-M   'P 1'
#
loop_
_entity.id
_entity.type
_entity.pdbx_description
1 polymer ?
#
loop_
_entity_poly.entity_id
_entity_poly.type
_entity_poly.pdbx_seq_one_letter_code
_entity_poly.pdbx_strand_id
1 'polypeptide(L)'
;MKDSPTQSHVLQLAHPPIPIVRIGIIGLGNRGLLTLQRYLQIEGTTVKALSEIREGNLHKAQLILKEAKQPEATGYTGPEGWRKMCECSDLDLIFICTDWLTHAQMASYAMECGKHVAIEVPAAMNIAECWQLVDTAEKTRRHCIMLENCCYDPFALTTLEMARQGVLGEIMHVEGAYIHDLRSMYFAEESEGGY
;
A
#
# COMPACT_ATOMS: atom_id res chain seq x y z
N MET A 1 -24.80 6.62 33.73
CA MET A 1 -23.65 5.94 33.12
C MET A 1 -23.18 6.84 32.01
N LYS A 2 -21.98 7.44 32.12
CA LYS A 2 -21.40 8.20 31.00
C LYS A 2 -20.94 7.15 29.99
N ASP A 3 -21.42 7.22 28.77
CA ASP A 3 -20.96 6.41 27.67
C ASP A 3 -19.45 6.52 27.59
N SER A 4 -18.73 5.39 27.73
CA SER A 4 -17.32 5.33 27.46
C SER A 4 -17.09 5.83 26.05
N PRO A 5 -16.14 6.74 25.81
CA PRO A 5 -15.83 7.15 24.45
C PRO A 5 -15.54 5.89 23.65
N THR A 6 -16.29 5.66 22.59
CA THR A 6 -16.05 4.56 21.66
C THR A 6 -14.59 4.63 21.26
N GLN A 7 -13.86 3.57 21.61
CA GLN A 7 -12.42 3.51 21.43
C GLN A 7 -12.11 3.68 19.92
N SER A 8 -11.52 4.81 19.57
CA SER A 8 -11.28 5.20 18.17
C SER A 8 -9.94 4.70 17.62
N HIS A 9 -9.17 3.97 18.44
CA HIS A 9 -7.84 3.50 18.10
C HIS A 9 -7.79 2.69 16.81
N VAL A 10 -6.80 2.99 15.98
CA VAL A 10 -6.50 2.25 14.75
C VAL A 10 -6.23 0.77 15.00
N LEU A 11 -5.67 0.39 16.16
CA LEU A 11 -5.41 -0.99 16.56
C LEU A 11 -6.67 -1.86 16.72
N GLN A 12 -7.83 -1.23 16.91
CA GLN A 12 -9.12 -1.90 17.04
C GLN A 12 -10.03 -1.64 15.85
N LEU A 13 -9.47 -1.07 14.79
CA LEU A 13 -10.21 -0.81 13.58
C LEU A 13 -10.63 -2.13 12.94
N ALA A 14 -11.92 -2.32 12.76
CA ALA A 14 -12.50 -3.43 12.04
C ALA A 14 -13.45 -2.90 10.96
N HIS A 15 -13.51 -3.61 9.85
CA HIS A 15 -14.43 -3.33 8.76
C HIS A 15 -15.16 -4.62 8.37
N PRO A 16 -16.44 -4.56 8.01
CA PRO A 16 -17.14 -5.72 7.46
C PRO A 16 -16.41 -6.30 6.25
N PRO A 17 -16.40 -7.62 6.08
CA PRO A 17 -15.77 -8.25 4.93
C PRO A 17 -16.33 -7.71 3.61
N ILE A 18 -15.45 -7.44 2.65
CA ILE A 18 -15.79 -7.04 1.29
C ILE A 18 -15.60 -8.27 0.40
N PRO A 19 -16.65 -8.82 -0.21
CA PRO A 19 -16.55 -10.07 -0.98
C PRO A 19 -15.61 -9.98 -2.18
N ILE A 20 -15.60 -8.83 -2.86
CA ILE A 20 -14.68 -8.53 -3.97
C ILE A 20 -14.14 -7.13 -3.75
N VAL A 21 -12.86 -7.04 -3.41
CA VAL A 21 -12.18 -5.76 -3.18
C VAL A 21 -11.81 -5.12 -4.52
N ARG A 22 -12.37 -3.93 -4.77
CA ARG A 22 -12.14 -3.15 -5.99
C ARG A 22 -10.95 -2.23 -5.77
N ILE A 23 -9.86 -2.49 -6.49
CA ILE A 23 -8.55 -1.87 -6.26
C ILE A 23 -8.28 -0.78 -7.30
N GLY A 24 -7.83 0.38 -6.82
CA GLY A 24 -7.14 1.41 -7.61
C GLY A 24 -5.64 1.40 -7.30
N ILE A 25 -4.79 1.58 -8.31
CA ILE A 25 -3.34 1.63 -8.14
C ILE A 25 -2.82 3.00 -8.58
N ILE A 26 -2.06 3.67 -7.70
CA ILE A 26 -1.38 4.94 -7.97
C ILE A 26 0.13 4.69 -8.07
N GLY A 27 0.72 5.04 -9.21
CA GLY A 27 2.13 4.78 -9.50
C GLY A 27 2.35 3.40 -10.14
N LEU A 28 2.78 3.41 -11.39
CA LEU A 28 2.99 2.22 -12.21
C LEU A 28 4.43 2.14 -12.72
N GLY A 29 5.38 2.55 -11.87
CA GLY A 29 6.80 2.29 -12.07
C GLY A 29 7.11 0.80 -11.90
N ASN A 30 8.39 0.45 -11.83
CA ASN A 30 8.82 -0.97 -11.70
C ASN A 30 8.09 -1.69 -10.56
N ARG A 31 8.00 -1.06 -9.38
CA ARG A 31 7.34 -1.65 -8.20
C ARG A 31 5.83 -1.78 -8.39
N GLY A 32 5.18 -0.74 -8.93
CA GLY A 32 3.74 -0.73 -9.17
C GLY A 32 3.30 -1.78 -10.18
N LEU A 33 4.03 -1.94 -11.30
CA LEU A 33 3.76 -2.99 -12.29
C LEU A 33 3.93 -4.40 -11.71
N LEU A 34 4.98 -4.62 -10.90
CA LEU A 34 5.19 -5.90 -10.22
C LEU A 34 4.05 -6.22 -9.23
N THR A 35 3.61 -5.21 -8.48
CA THR A 35 2.52 -5.38 -7.52
C THR A 35 1.18 -5.58 -8.22
N LEU A 36 0.92 -4.92 -9.36
CA LEU A 36 -0.23 -5.21 -10.20
C LEU A 36 -0.30 -6.69 -10.54
N GLN A 37 0.79 -7.29 -11.03
CA GLN A 37 0.84 -8.72 -11.35
C GLN A 37 0.53 -9.61 -10.13
N ARG A 38 0.97 -9.22 -8.94
CA ARG A 38 0.68 -9.96 -7.69
C ARG A 38 -0.80 -9.86 -7.31
N TYR A 39 -1.41 -8.68 -7.39
CA TYR A 39 -2.83 -8.51 -7.10
C TYR A 39 -3.73 -9.35 -8.01
N LEU A 40 -3.34 -9.57 -9.26
CA LEU A 40 -4.08 -10.41 -10.19
C LEU A 40 -4.09 -11.91 -9.80
N GLN A 41 -3.24 -12.32 -8.85
CA GLN A 41 -3.22 -13.70 -8.31
C GLN A 41 -4.05 -13.86 -7.03
N ILE A 42 -4.60 -12.76 -6.49
CA ILE A 42 -5.33 -12.80 -5.21
C ILE A 42 -6.82 -12.96 -5.51
N GLU A 43 -7.41 -14.07 -5.06
CA GLU A 43 -8.84 -14.29 -5.15
C GLU A 43 -9.62 -13.22 -4.36
N GLY A 44 -10.81 -12.86 -4.86
CA GLY A 44 -11.63 -11.83 -4.23
C GLY A 44 -11.12 -10.40 -4.44
N THR A 45 -10.24 -10.18 -5.42
CA THR A 45 -9.81 -8.83 -5.81
C THR A 45 -10.09 -8.55 -7.28
N THR A 46 -10.23 -7.27 -7.63
CA THR A 46 -10.32 -6.79 -9.02
C THR A 46 -9.68 -5.42 -9.14
N VAL A 47 -8.83 -5.23 -10.14
CA VAL A 47 -8.23 -3.92 -10.43
C VAL A 47 -9.17 -3.15 -11.34
N LYS A 48 -9.68 -2.02 -10.84
CA LYS A 48 -10.68 -1.19 -11.53
C LYS A 48 -10.12 0.10 -12.09
N ALA A 49 -9.06 0.63 -11.49
CA ALA A 49 -8.51 1.92 -11.85
C ALA A 49 -6.98 1.94 -11.71
N LEU A 50 -6.34 2.68 -12.58
CA LEU A 50 -4.89 2.86 -12.66
C LEU A 50 -4.59 4.35 -12.80
N SER A 51 -3.70 4.89 -11.96
CA SER A 51 -3.26 6.28 -12.06
C SER A 51 -1.75 6.35 -12.22
N GLU A 52 -1.29 7.03 -13.26
CA GLU A 52 0.12 7.18 -13.60
C GLU A 52 0.35 8.48 -14.37
N ILE A 53 1.44 9.18 -14.09
CA ILE A 53 1.80 10.41 -14.79
C ILE A 53 2.44 10.12 -16.15
N ARG A 54 3.06 8.96 -16.33
CA ARG A 54 3.72 8.52 -17.56
C ARG A 54 2.80 7.59 -18.35
N GLU A 55 2.27 8.07 -19.47
CA GLU A 55 1.35 7.30 -20.32
C GLU A 55 1.91 5.93 -20.73
N GLY A 56 3.22 5.83 -20.98
CA GLY A 56 3.86 4.58 -21.34
C GLY A 56 3.76 3.50 -20.24
N ASN A 57 3.81 3.89 -18.99
CA ASN A 57 3.64 2.96 -17.87
C ASN A 57 2.18 2.55 -17.69
N LEU A 58 1.25 3.50 -17.87
CA LEU A 58 -0.18 3.17 -17.89
C LEU A 58 -0.50 2.17 -19.00
N HIS A 59 0.06 2.36 -20.19
CA HIS A 59 -0.11 1.42 -21.30
C HIS A 59 0.43 0.03 -20.97
N LYS A 60 1.63 -0.07 -20.38
CA LYS A 60 2.20 -1.36 -19.91
C LYS A 60 1.27 -2.06 -18.93
N ALA A 61 0.69 -1.32 -17.97
CA ALA A 61 -0.24 -1.89 -17.00
C ALA A 61 -1.51 -2.43 -17.64
N GLN A 62 -2.07 -1.73 -18.63
CA GLN A 62 -3.23 -2.22 -19.40
C GLN A 62 -2.90 -3.50 -20.20
N LEU A 63 -1.68 -3.60 -20.74
CA LEU A 63 -1.25 -4.83 -21.41
C LEU A 63 -1.17 -6.01 -20.45
N ILE A 64 -0.66 -5.80 -19.22
CA ILE A 64 -0.62 -6.82 -18.18
C ILE A 64 -2.04 -7.32 -17.85
N LEU A 65 -3.01 -6.41 -17.68
CA LEU A 65 -4.41 -6.77 -17.46
C LEU A 65 -4.97 -7.60 -18.62
N LYS A 66 -4.72 -7.17 -19.85
CA LYS A 66 -5.17 -7.89 -21.05
C LYS A 66 -4.58 -9.29 -21.16
N GLU A 67 -3.28 -9.46 -20.91
CA GLU A 67 -2.60 -10.76 -20.90
C GLU A 67 -3.17 -11.69 -19.81
N ALA A 68 -3.51 -11.13 -18.66
CA ALA A 68 -4.18 -11.84 -17.57
C ALA A 68 -5.69 -12.08 -17.82
N LYS A 69 -6.22 -11.69 -18.99
CA LYS A 69 -7.65 -11.79 -19.34
C LYS A 69 -8.57 -11.05 -18.36
N GLN A 70 -8.08 -9.98 -17.76
CA GLN A 70 -8.85 -9.11 -16.90
C GLN A 70 -9.50 -7.97 -17.71
N PRO A 71 -10.62 -7.41 -17.22
CA PRO A 71 -11.19 -6.21 -17.83
C PRO A 71 -10.19 -5.06 -17.85
N GLU A 72 -10.31 -4.19 -18.81
CA GLU A 72 -9.55 -2.94 -18.85
C GLU A 72 -9.91 -2.07 -17.64
N ALA A 73 -8.89 -1.53 -16.97
CA ALA A 73 -9.08 -0.62 -15.86
C ALA A 73 -9.20 0.84 -16.35
N THR A 74 -9.98 1.66 -15.64
CA THR A 74 -10.06 3.09 -15.96
C THR A 74 -8.71 3.76 -15.73
N GLY A 75 -8.14 4.37 -16.75
CA GLY A 75 -6.87 5.08 -16.71
C GLY A 75 -7.05 6.54 -16.29
N TYR A 76 -6.22 7.00 -15.35
CA TYR A 76 -6.13 8.38 -14.91
C TYR A 76 -4.70 8.88 -15.13
N THR A 77 -4.53 9.97 -15.87
CA THR A 77 -3.22 10.55 -16.19
C THR A 77 -3.08 11.98 -15.66
N GLY A 78 -1.85 12.47 -15.67
CA GLY A 78 -1.52 13.83 -15.21
C GLY A 78 -1.45 13.99 -13.70
N PRO A 79 -1.00 15.18 -13.23
CA PRO A 79 -0.66 15.40 -11.81
C PRO A 79 -1.84 15.27 -10.85
N GLU A 80 -3.06 15.49 -11.31
CA GLU A 80 -4.28 15.36 -10.51
C GLU A 80 -5.08 14.07 -10.79
N GLY A 81 -4.56 13.19 -11.63
CA GLY A 81 -5.22 11.94 -12.00
C GLY A 81 -5.54 11.06 -10.80
N TRP A 82 -4.61 10.95 -9.87
CA TRP A 82 -4.75 10.18 -8.65
C TRP A 82 -5.89 10.69 -7.74
N ARG A 83 -6.12 12.01 -7.66
CA ARG A 83 -7.22 12.60 -6.88
C ARG A 83 -8.57 12.18 -7.45
N LYS A 84 -8.74 12.36 -8.75
CA LYS A 84 -9.96 11.95 -9.47
C LYS A 84 -10.25 10.46 -9.28
N MET A 85 -9.20 9.63 -9.27
CA MET A 85 -9.34 8.21 -9.00
C MET A 85 -9.80 7.95 -7.56
N CYS A 86 -9.24 8.62 -6.56
CA CYS A 86 -9.66 8.48 -5.16
C CYS A 86 -11.14 8.86 -4.94
N GLU A 87 -11.67 9.82 -5.69
CA GLU A 87 -13.07 10.25 -5.62
C GLU A 87 -14.06 9.24 -6.26
N CYS A 88 -13.56 8.27 -7.03
CA CYS A 88 -14.40 7.27 -7.67
C CYS A 88 -15.09 6.38 -6.62
N SER A 89 -16.42 6.29 -6.66
CA SER A 89 -17.21 5.47 -5.72
C SER A 89 -17.07 3.96 -5.95
N ASP A 90 -16.54 3.56 -7.11
CA ASP A 90 -16.37 2.14 -7.50
C ASP A 90 -15.02 1.54 -7.05
N LEU A 91 -14.42 2.10 -6.01
CA LEU A 91 -13.16 1.63 -5.43
C LEU A 91 -13.30 1.44 -3.92
N ASP A 92 -12.70 0.38 -3.40
CA ASP A 92 -12.65 0.05 -1.97
C ASP A 92 -11.26 0.29 -1.38
N LEU A 93 -10.23 -0.03 -2.14
CA LEU A 93 -8.82 0.01 -1.74
C LEU A 93 -8.00 0.80 -2.76
N ILE A 94 -7.15 1.69 -2.27
CA ILE A 94 -6.12 2.35 -3.06
C ILE A 94 -4.76 1.80 -2.65
N PHE A 95 -4.01 1.26 -3.61
CA PHE A 95 -2.59 0.95 -3.45
C PHE A 95 -1.75 2.11 -3.98
N ILE A 96 -0.80 2.57 -3.15
CA ILE A 96 0.07 3.71 -3.46
C ILE A 96 1.51 3.25 -3.58
N CYS A 97 2.12 3.51 -4.73
CA CYS A 97 3.48 3.11 -5.08
C CYS A 97 4.16 4.22 -5.92
N THR A 98 4.14 5.42 -5.41
CA THR A 98 4.73 6.62 -6.02
C THR A 98 6.10 6.93 -5.41
N ASP A 99 6.57 8.16 -5.55
CA ASP A 99 7.71 8.66 -4.80
C ASP A 99 7.35 8.86 -3.32
N TRP A 100 8.37 8.77 -2.46
CA TRP A 100 8.21 8.79 -1.01
C TRP A 100 7.57 10.08 -0.47
N LEU A 101 7.81 11.21 -1.14
CA LEU A 101 7.33 12.53 -0.70
C LEU A 101 5.81 12.68 -0.83
N THR A 102 5.18 11.86 -1.68
CA THR A 102 3.75 11.96 -1.96
C THR A 102 2.92 10.93 -1.18
N HIS A 103 3.54 9.93 -0.60
CA HIS A 103 2.88 8.79 0.04
C HIS A 103 1.87 9.21 1.11
N ALA A 104 2.28 9.97 2.11
CA ALA A 104 1.41 10.34 3.23
C ALA A 104 0.24 11.23 2.78
N GLN A 105 0.49 12.17 1.85
CA GLN A 105 -0.55 13.02 1.29
C GLN A 105 -1.61 12.22 0.53
N MET A 106 -1.18 11.34 -0.36
CA MET A 106 -2.08 10.52 -1.17
C MET A 106 -2.89 9.55 -0.31
N ALA A 107 -2.25 8.92 0.68
CA ALA A 107 -2.91 8.02 1.61
C ALA A 107 -3.99 8.72 2.45
N SER A 108 -3.66 9.88 3.01
CA SER A 108 -4.63 10.67 3.78
C SER A 108 -5.82 11.07 2.92
N TYR A 109 -5.59 11.58 1.71
CA TYR A 109 -6.66 11.96 0.80
C TYR A 109 -7.54 10.77 0.40
N ALA A 110 -6.93 9.62 0.09
CA ALA A 110 -7.69 8.41 -0.25
C ALA A 110 -8.59 7.96 0.92
N MET A 111 -8.09 8.01 2.17
CA MET A 111 -8.89 7.70 3.35
C MET A 111 -10.02 8.71 3.56
N GLU A 112 -9.79 10.00 3.33
CA GLU A 112 -10.82 11.05 3.38
C GLU A 112 -11.91 10.84 2.31
N CYS A 113 -11.53 10.30 1.15
CA CYS A 113 -12.47 9.85 0.11
C CYS A 113 -13.16 8.50 0.46
N GLY A 114 -12.95 7.98 1.67
CA GLY A 114 -13.60 6.76 2.15
C GLY A 114 -12.96 5.45 1.66
N LYS A 115 -11.73 5.48 1.18
CA LYS A 115 -11.01 4.28 0.72
C LYS A 115 -10.12 3.69 1.81
N HIS A 116 -9.96 2.38 1.81
CA HIS A 116 -8.85 1.74 2.50
C HIS A 116 -7.56 1.99 1.73
N VAL A 117 -6.43 1.95 2.40
CA VAL A 117 -5.13 2.24 1.79
C VAL A 117 -4.12 1.14 2.08
N ALA A 118 -3.42 0.73 1.04
CA ALA A 118 -2.20 -0.04 1.10
C ALA A 118 -1.08 0.83 0.48
N ILE A 119 0.01 1.02 1.19
CA ILE A 119 1.05 1.97 0.81
C ILE A 119 2.43 1.32 0.84
N GLU A 120 3.23 1.57 -0.19
CA GLU A 120 4.63 1.11 -0.23
C GLU A 120 5.49 1.85 0.81
N VAL A 121 6.63 1.26 1.09
CA VAL A 121 7.64 1.74 2.03
C VAL A 121 8.45 2.90 1.41
N PRO A 122 8.74 3.95 2.20
CA PRO A 122 8.23 4.27 3.54
C PRO A 122 6.85 4.92 3.46
N ALA A 123 5.97 4.64 4.42
CA ALA A 123 4.64 5.24 4.44
C ALA A 123 4.67 6.76 4.71
N ALA A 124 5.72 7.25 5.37
CA ALA A 124 5.90 8.65 5.74
C ALA A 124 7.38 8.99 5.82
N MET A 125 7.72 10.26 5.61
CA MET A 125 9.09 10.78 5.62
C MET A 125 9.46 11.49 6.92
N ASN A 126 8.49 11.79 7.76
CA ASN A 126 8.69 12.47 9.04
C ASN A 126 7.59 12.13 10.04
N ILE A 127 7.82 12.48 11.32
CA ILE A 127 6.90 12.15 12.42
C ILE A 127 5.52 12.81 12.25
N ALA A 128 5.46 14.02 11.70
CA ALA A 128 4.18 14.71 11.48
C ALA A 128 3.31 13.95 10.48
N GLU A 129 3.88 13.43 9.41
CA GLU A 129 3.20 12.57 8.44
C GLU A 129 2.77 11.24 9.06
N CYS A 130 3.58 10.64 9.95
CA CYS A 130 3.17 9.43 10.67
C CYS A 130 1.88 9.68 11.48
N TRP A 131 1.83 10.77 12.23
CA TRP A 131 0.64 11.15 12.98
C TRP A 131 -0.54 11.49 12.06
N GLN A 132 -0.29 12.19 10.95
CA GLN A 132 -1.33 12.47 9.95
C GLN A 132 -2.01 11.18 9.44
N LEU A 133 -1.24 10.14 9.15
CA LEU A 133 -1.79 8.86 8.71
C LEU A 133 -2.64 8.19 9.81
N VAL A 134 -2.14 8.16 11.04
CA VAL A 134 -2.87 7.58 12.19
C VAL A 134 -4.16 8.33 12.46
N ASP A 135 -4.09 9.66 12.62
CA ASP A 135 -5.24 10.50 12.91
C ASP A 135 -6.30 10.42 11.80
N THR A 136 -5.86 10.38 10.53
CA THR A 136 -6.78 10.24 9.40
C THR A 136 -7.44 8.87 9.40
N ALA A 137 -6.70 7.80 9.65
CA ALA A 137 -7.26 6.43 9.73
C ALA A 137 -8.30 6.32 10.86
N GLU A 138 -8.01 6.88 12.02
CA GLU A 138 -8.94 6.92 13.17
C GLU A 138 -10.19 7.73 12.87
N LYS A 139 -10.02 8.94 12.31
CA LYS A 139 -11.12 9.84 11.95
C LYS A 139 -12.04 9.25 10.87
N THR A 140 -11.46 8.66 9.83
CA THR A 140 -12.22 8.15 8.67
C THR A 140 -12.68 6.71 8.85
N ARG A 141 -12.17 6.01 9.85
CA ARG A 141 -12.39 4.57 10.07
C ARG A 141 -12.00 3.74 8.85
N ARG A 142 -10.86 4.09 8.22
CA ARG A 142 -10.29 3.37 7.09
C ARG A 142 -8.96 2.74 7.46
N HIS A 143 -8.74 1.51 7.02
CA HIS A 143 -7.44 0.87 7.18
C HIS A 143 -6.39 1.59 6.34
N CYS A 144 -5.22 1.82 6.93
CA CYS A 144 -4.01 2.25 6.25
C CYS A 144 -2.90 1.28 6.65
N ILE A 145 -2.39 0.51 5.71
CA ILE A 145 -1.37 -0.49 5.97
C ILE A 145 -0.13 -0.22 5.11
N MET A 146 1.03 -0.17 5.75
CA MET A 146 2.32 -0.16 5.06
C MET A 146 2.68 -1.59 4.64
N LEU A 147 2.98 -1.78 3.36
CA LEU A 147 3.30 -3.08 2.78
C LEU A 147 4.80 -3.36 2.88
N GLU A 148 5.26 -3.71 4.08
CA GLU A 148 6.64 -4.12 4.31
C GLU A 148 6.90 -5.51 3.74
N ASN A 149 8.08 -5.72 3.16
CA ASN A 149 8.51 -7.01 2.65
C ASN A 149 8.83 -7.98 3.79
N CYS A 150 8.75 -9.26 3.50
CA CYS A 150 9.25 -10.36 4.35
C CYS A 150 8.59 -10.53 5.72
N CYS A 151 7.64 -9.66 6.11
CA CYS A 151 6.98 -9.76 7.41
C CYS A 151 6.16 -11.05 7.60
N TYR A 152 5.72 -11.66 6.50
CA TYR A 152 4.92 -12.88 6.48
C TYR A 152 5.67 -14.10 5.93
N ASP A 153 6.98 -13.98 5.75
CA ASP A 153 7.81 -15.09 5.32
C ASP A 153 7.85 -16.19 6.41
N PRO A 154 7.93 -17.46 6.04
CA PRO A 154 7.93 -18.57 6.99
C PRO A 154 8.97 -18.43 8.10
N PHE A 155 10.15 -17.90 7.79
CA PHE A 155 11.21 -17.68 8.78
C PHE A 155 10.78 -16.63 9.83
N ALA A 156 10.24 -15.47 9.38
CA ALA A 156 9.80 -14.41 10.28
C ALA A 156 8.64 -14.87 11.18
N LEU A 157 7.65 -15.53 10.58
CA LEU A 157 6.50 -16.06 11.33
C LEU A 157 6.91 -17.15 12.34
N THR A 158 7.81 -18.06 11.96
CA THR A 158 8.31 -19.11 12.85
C THR A 158 9.09 -18.49 14.02
N THR A 159 9.97 -17.53 13.77
CA THR A 159 10.72 -16.84 14.82
C THR A 159 9.80 -16.12 15.81
N LEU A 160 8.77 -15.42 15.28
CA LEU A 160 7.77 -14.76 16.10
C LEU A 160 7.00 -15.77 16.99
N GLU A 161 6.61 -16.90 16.41
CA GLU A 161 5.88 -17.93 17.16
C GLU A 161 6.76 -18.60 18.21
N MET A 162 8.02 -18.89 17.94
CA MET A 162 8.99 -19.38 18.92
C MET A 162 9.13 -18.41 20.11
N ALA A 163 9.21 -17.11 19.81
CA ALA A 163 9.27 -16.09 20.86
C ALA A 163 7.98 -16.07 21.71
N ARG A 164 6.80 -16.15 21.09
CA ARG A 164 5.51 -16.19 21.79
C ARG A 164 5.34 -17.42 22.68
N GLN A 165 5.84 -18.56 22.25
CA GLN A 165 5.80 -19.81 22.99
C GLN A 165 6.90 -19.92 24.07
N GLY A 166 7.75 -18.91 24.21
CA GLY A 166 8.85 -18.91 25.18
C GLY A 166 10.00 -19.86 24.84
N VAL A 167 10.05 -20.39 23.61
CA VAL A 167 11.12 -21.33 23.18
C VAL A 167 12.49 -20.67 23.27
N LEU A 168 12.56 -19.35 23.04
CA LEU A 168 13.81 -18.57 23.12
C LEU A 168 14.14 -18.12 24.56
N GLY A 169 13.31 -18.46 25.54
CA GLY A 169 13.46 -17.99 26.91
C GLY A 169 13.19 -16.48 27.05
N GLU A 170 13.78 -15.85 28.06
CA GLU A 170 13.74 -14.41 28.26
C GLU A 170 14.67 -13.73 27.23
N ILE A 171 14.08 -12.92 26.33
CA ILE A 171 14.82 -12.23 25.27
C ILE A 171 15.50 -10.99 25.84
N MET A 172 16.82 -11.05 26.02
CA MET A 172 17.63 -9.95 26.57
C MET A 172 18.15 -8.98 25.52
N HIS A 173 18.30 -9.44 24.28
CA HIS A 173 18.83 -8.62 23.20
C HIS A 173 18.29 -9.10 21.85
N VAL A 174 18.02 -8.16 20.94
CA VAL A 174 17.67 -8.42 19.54
C VAL A 174 18.51 -7.53 18.66
N GLU A 175 19.09 -8.09 17.61
CA GLU A 175 19.82 -7.37 16.59
C GLU A 175 19.20 -7.66 15.22
N GLY A 176 18.98 -6.62 14.42
CA GLY A 176 18.52 -6.68 13.05
C GLY A 176 19.39 -5.83 12.16
N ALA A 177 19.63 -6.28 10.93
CA ALA A 177 20.39 -5.54 9.94
C ALA A 177 19.70 -5.59 8.57
N TYR A 178 19.67 -4.46 7.88
CA TYR A 178 19.24 -4.33 6.49
C TYR A 178 20.49 -3.94 5.67
N ILE A 179 21.10 -4.92 5.00
CA ILE A 179 22.36 -4.73 4.32
C ILE A 179 22.19 -5.12 2.85
N HIS A 180 22.28 -4.13 1.96
CA HIS A 180 22.17 -4.30 0.52
C HIS A 180 23.25 -3.51 -0.22
N ASP A 181 23.80 -4.07 -1.29
CA ASP A 181 24.55 -3.31 -2.28
C ASP A 181 23.56 -2.76 -3.32
N LEU A 182 23.19 -1.49 -3.15
CA LEU A 182 22.22 -0.80 -4.03
C LEU A 182 22.92 0.11 -5.07
N ARG A 183 24.24 0.02 -5.24
CA ARG A 183 24.98 0.91 -6.16
C ARG A 183 24.46 0.85 -7.58
N SER A 184 24.09 -0.33 -8.06
CA SER A 184 23.51 -0.49 -9.40
C SER A 184 22.15 0.21 -9.58
N MET A 185 21.41 0.41 -8.49
CA MET A 185 20.09 1.10 -8.52
C MET A 185 20.25 2.61 -8.32
N TYR A 186 21.13 3.02 -7.39
CA TYR A 186 21.32 4.45 -7.07
C TYR A 186 22.04 5.23 -8.19
N PHE A 187 22.83 4.54 -9.00
CA PHE A 187 23.58 5.16 -10.10
C PHE A 187 23.00 4.83 -11.49
N ALA A 188 21.88 4.13 -11.55
CA ALA A 188 21.15 3.92 -12.79
C ALA A 188 20.28 5.14 -13.13
N GLU A 189 20.06 5.36 -14.42
CA GLU A 189 19.08 6.34 -14.89
C GLU A 189 17.68 5.93 -14.47
N GLU A 190 16.80 6.91 -14.21
CA GLU A 190 15.42 6.64 -13.81
C GLU A 190 14.66 5.79 -14.83
N SER A 191 14.98 5.93 -16.12
CA SER A 191 14.45 5.11 -17.22
C SER A 191 14.85 3.64 -17.13
N GLU A 192 15.94 3.33 -16.42
CA GLU A 192 16.49 1.99 -16.19
C GLU A 192 16.09 1.42 -14.82
N GLY A 193 15.24 2.14 -14.09
CA GLY A 193 14.77 1.73 -12.77
C GLY A 193 15.62 2.25 -11.61
N GLY A 194 16.44 3.29 -11.85
CA GLY A 194 17.15 4.03 -10.80
C GLY A 194 16.18 4.81 -9.91
N TYR A 195 16.66 5.18 -8.72
CA TYR A 195 15.93 5.98 -7.72
C TYR A 195 16.39 7.44 -7.79
#